data_aba6e65efbfd9131bcf41bd985088570
#
_entry.id   aba6e65efbfd9131bcf41bd985088570
#
_cell.length_a   1.000
_cell.length_b   1.000
_cell.length_c   1.000
_cell.angle_alpha   90.00
_cell.angle_beta   90.00
_cell.angle_gamma   90.00
#
_symmetry.space_group_name_H-M   'P 1'
#
loop_
_entity.id
_entity.type
_entity.pdbx_description
1 polymer ?
#
loop_
_entity_poly.entity_id
_entity_poly.type
_entity_poly.pdbx_seq_one_letter_code
_entity_poly.pdbx_strand_id
1 'polypeptide(L)' 'MSVPSEELLAVNDALAALALEDPQAAEVVQMRYFVGMTVPEIADALDLAPRTVDRHWAFARAWLKRTIRTSLSGPVSPG' A
#
# COMPACT_ATOMS: atom_id res chain seq x y z
N MET A 1 -17.41 -11.98 -9.84
CA MET A 1 -17.38 -11.51 -9.44
C MET A 1 -16.70 -10.82 -8.83
N SER A 2 -16.44 -10.66 -8.26
CA SER A 2 -15.84 -9.78 -7.85
C SER A 2 -15.19 -9.84 -6.62
N VAL A 3 -14.45 -8.99 -6.24
CA VAL A 3 -13.76 -8.92 -5.05
C VAL A 3 -14.70 -8.58 -4.00
N PRO A 4 -14.64 -9.16 -2.87
CA PRO A 4 -15.52 -8.83 -1.78
C PRO A 4 -15.37 -7.38 -1.40
N SER A 5 -16.44 -6.71 -1.19
CA SER A 5 -16.46 -5.31 -0.82
C SER A 5 -15.67 -5.03 0.41
N GLU A 6 -15.67 -5.94 1.37
CA GLU A 6 -14.94 -5.78 2.59
C GLU A 6 -13.46 -5.70 2.36
N GLU A 7 -12.95 -6.55 1.49
CA GLU A 7 -11.54 -6.54 1.16
C GLU A 7 -11.16 -5.26 0.46
N LEU A 8 -12.00 -4.83 -0.46
CA LEU A 8 -11.76 -3.62 -1.20
C LEU A 8 -11.73 -2.42 -0.28
N LEU A 9 -12.66 -2.34 0.63
CA LEU A 9 -12.71 -1.25 1.59
C LEU A 9 -11.51 -1.26 2.50
N ALA A 10 -11.07 -2.45 2.92
CA ALA A 10 -9.91 -2.56 3.79
C ALA A 10 -8.66 -2.04 3.09
N VAL A 11 -8.51 -2.33 1.82
CA VAL A 11 -7.37 -1.85 1.05
C VAL A 11 -7.42 -0.34 0.93
N ASN A 12 -8.57 0.20 0.59
CA ASN A 12 -8.72 1.64 0.45
C ASN A 12 -8.46 2.36 1.77
N ASP A 13 -8.99 1.84 2.86
CA ASP A 13 -8.78 2.44 4.17
C ASP A 13 -7.32 2.37 4.58
N ALA A 14 -6.68 1.26 4.30
CA ALA A 14 -5.28 1.09 4.64
C ALA A 14 -4.40 2.05 3.83
N LEU A 15 -4.72 2.23 2.54
CA LEU A 15 -3.98 3.16 1.73
C LEU A 15 -4.14 4.59 2.21
N ALA A 16 -5.35 4.96 2.61
CA ALA A 16 -5.60 6.30 3.14
C ALA A 16 -4.81 6.51 4.42
N ALA A 17 -4.77 5.50 5.27
CA ALA A 17 -4.01 5.60 6.52
C ALA A 17 -2.51 5.67 6.24
N LEU A 18 -2.04 4.89 5.27
CA LEU A 18 -0.63 4.92 4.89
C LEU A 18 -0.26 6.30 4.37
N ALA A 19 -1.15 6.92 3.61
CA ALA A 19 -0.89 8.25 3.07
C ALA A 19 -0.71 9.30 4.16
N LEU A 20 -1.36 9.09 5.29
CA LEU A 20 -1.20 9.98 6.42
C LEU A 20 0.14 9.73 7.13
N GLU A 21 0.56 8.47 7.18
CA GLU A 21 1.80 8.14 7.83
C GLU A 21 3.01 8.44 6.95
N ASP A 22 2.92 8.08 5.69
CA ASP A 22 4.02 8.24 4.76
C ASP A 22 3.45 8.46 3.37
N PRO A 23 3.19 9.71 3.01
CA PRO A 23 2.59 10.02 1.70
C PRO A 23 3.38 9.49 0.53
N GLN A 24 4.71 9.48 0.64
CA GLN A 24 5.52 9.01 -0.47
C GLN A 24 5.41 7.51 -0.65
N ALA A 25 5.35 6.76 0.44
CA ALA A 25 5.16 5.32 0.34
C ALA A 25 3.81 5.01 -0.29
N ALA A 26 2.78 5.76 0.09
CA ALA A 26 1.46 5.58 -0.51
C ALA A 26 1.48 5.87 -2.00
N GLU A 27 2.22 6.88 -2.40
CA GLU A 27 2.35 7.25 -3.79
C GLU A 27 3.02 6.14 -4.58
N VAL A 28 4.06 5.55 -4.03
CA VAL A 28 4.76 4.43 -4.67
C VAL A 28 3.81 3.26 -4.87
N VAL A 29 2.98 2.97 -3.88
CA VAL A 29 2.02 1.88 -4.00
C VAL A 29 1.04 2.16 -5.13
N GLN A 30 0.53 3.37 -5.20
CA GLN A 30 -0.42 3.71 -6.23
C GLN A 30 0.18 3.60 -7.62
N MET A 31 1.39 4.07 -7.78
CA MET A 31 2.06 3.99 -9.08
C MET A 31 2.37 2.56 -9.46
N ARG A 32 2.79 1.77 -8.51
CA ARG A 32 3.19 0.41 -8.78
C ARG A 32 2.00 -0.51 -9.03
N TYR A 33 0.99 -0.43 -8.18
CA TYR A 33 -0.13 -1.32 -8.28
C TYR A 33 -1.27 -0.84 -9.17
N PHE A 34 -1.61 0.40 -9.09
CA PHE A 34 -2.77 0.87 -9.82
C PHE A 34 -2.42 1.38 -11.21
N VAL A 35 -1.26 1.99 -11.35
CA VAL A 35 -0.84 2.47 -12.66
C VAL A 35 -0.04 1.41 -13.38
N GLY A 36 0.69 0.57 -12.64
CA GLY A 36 1.49 -0.48 -13.24
C GLY A 36 2.87 -0.05 -13.67
N MET A 37 3.42 0.95 -13.01
CA MET A 37 4.75 1.45 -13.35
C MET A 37 5.82 0.56 -12.77
N THR A 38 6.96 0.53 -13.44
CA THR A 38 8.12 -0.19 -12.93
C THR A 38 8.85 0.69 -11.91
N VAL A 39 9.74 0.07 -11.14
CA VAL A 39 10.52 0.82 -10.16
C VAL A 39 11.32 1.94 -10.82
N PRO A 40 12.03 1.70 -11.94
CA PRO A 40 12.75 2.80 -12.59
C PRO A 40 11.83 3.94 -13.03
N GLU A 41 10.63 3.60 -13.49
CA GLU A 41 9.69 4.62 -13.93
C GLU A 41 9.20 5.46 -12.75
N ILE A 42 8.93 4.81 -11.62
CA ILE A 42 8.50 5.50 -10.43
C ILE A 42 9.64 6.39 -9.91
N ALA A 43 10.86 5.87 -9.92
CA ALA A 43 12.01 6.63 -9.47
C ALA A 43 12.16 7.90 -10.29
N ASP A 44 11.98 7.79 -11.59
CA ASP A 44 12.08 8.93 -12.46
C ASP A 44 10.95 9.92 -12.21
N ALA A 45 9.74 9.43 -12.08
CA ALA A 45 8.58 10.28 -11.87
C ALA A 45 8.64 11.03 -10.55
N LEU A 46 9.18 10.41 -9.52
CA LEU A 46 9.25 11.02 -8.18
C LEU A 46 10.60 11.65 -7.89
N ASP A 47 11.51 11.56 -8.85
CA ASP A 47 12.86 12.12 -8.69
C ASP A 47 13.55 11.48 -7.49
N LEU A 48 13.52 10.17 -7.42
CA LEU A 48 14.13 9.42 -6.35
C LEU A 48 15.08 8.39 -6.93
N ALA A 49 16.01 7.92 -6.12
CA ALA A 49 16.86 6.81 -6.53
C ALA A 49 16.02 5.54 -6.54
N PRO A 50 16.29 4.60 -7.45
CA PRO A 50 15.52 3.35 -7.46
C PRO A 50 15.55 2.61 -6.14
N ARG A 51 16.68 2.64 -5.43
CA ARG A 51 16.80 1.97 -4.16
C ARG A 51 15.86 2.62 -3.12
N THR A 52 15.62 3.91 -3.23
CA THR A 52 14.71 4.61 -2.35
C THR A 52 13.26 4.17 -2.64
N VAL A 53 12.92 3.99 -3.91
CA VAL A 53 11.62 3.49 -4.30
C VAL A 53 11.42 2.08 -3.74
N ASP A 54 12.43 1.23 -3.88
CA ASP A 54 12.36 -0.12 -3.34
C ASP A 54 12.14 -0.12 -1.84
N ARG A 55 12.78 0.79 -1.14
CA ARG A 55 12.64 0.89 0.30
C ARG A 55 11.22 1.31 0.67
N HIS A 56 10.67 2.30 -0.02
CA HIS A 56 9.29 2.72 0.21
C HIS A 56 8.33 1.58 -0.09
N TRP A 57 8.60 0.84 -1.17
CA TRP A 57 7.76 -0.27 -1.56
C TRP A 57 7.76 -1.38 -0.50
N ALA A 58 8.95 -1.72 -0.01
CA ALA A 58 9.07 -2.76 1.00
C ALA A 58 8.36 -2.35 2.29
N PHE A 59 8.53 -1.11 2.70
CA PHE A 59 7.87 -0.59 3.89
C PHE A 59 6.36 -0.62 3.70
N ALA A 60 5.89 -0.14 2.57
CA ALA A 60 4.47 -0.05 2.29
C ALA A 60 3.82 -1.42 2.25
N ARG A 61 4.49 -2.38 1.61
CA ARG A 61 3.97 -3.75 1.54
C ARG A 61 3.78 -4.34 2.92
N ALA A 62 4.79 -4.21 3.76
CA ALA A 62 4.73 -4.77 5.10
C ALA A 62 3.66 -4.06 5.93
N TRP A 63 3.59 -2.75 5.80
CA TRP A 63 2.62 -1.95 6.54
C TRP A 63 1.19 -2.30 6.14
N LEU A 64 0.95 -2.37 4.84
CA LEU A 64 -0.37 -2.68 4.31
C LEU A 64 -0.80 -4.09 4.69
N LYS A 65 0.12 -5.03 4.57
CA LYS A 65 -0.17 -6.41 4.88
C LYS A 65 -0.59 -6.55 6.34
N ARG A 66 0.11 -5.91 7.24
CA ARG A 66 -0.19 -5.97 8.65
C ARG A 66 -1.51 -5.27 8.94
N THR A 67 -1.71 -4.10 8.36
CA THR A 67 -2.90 -3.30 8.61
C THR A 67 -4.15 -3.98 8.06
N ILE A 68 -4.08 -4.51 6.87
CA ILE A 68 -5.21 -5.18 6.26
C ILE A 68 -5.55 -6.45 7.02
N ARG A 69 -4.52 -7.20 7.43
CA ARG A 69 -4.74 -8.42 8.18
C ARG A 69 -5.44 -8.12 9.50
N THR A 70 -4.99 -7.08 10.20
CA THR A 70 -5.60 -6.67 11.45
C THR A 70 -7.03 -6.24 11.24
N SER A 71 -7.26 -5.50 10.17
CA SER A 71 -8.58 -5.01 9.87
C SER A 71 -9.56 -6.14 9.56
N LEU A 72 -9.12 -7.09 8.78
CA LEU A 72 -10.00 -8.19 8.39
C LEU A 72 -10.21 -9.21 9.49
N SER A 73 -9.19 -9.45 10.32
CA SER A 73 -9.36 -10.41 11.35
C SER A 73 -10.00 -9.79 12.48
N GLY A 74 -9.75 -8.62 12.59
CA GLY A 74 -10.39 -7.91 13.42
C GLY A 74 -10.86 -8.21 14.66
N PRO A 75 -11.67 -7.62 15.13
CA PRO A 75 -12.09 -7.71 16.41
C PRO A 75 -12.78 -8.91 16.66
N VAL A 76 -12.89 -9.71 15.98
CA VAL A 76 -13.58 -10.68 16.05
C VAL A 76 -13.15 -11.55 16.79
N SER A 77 -12.40 -11.81 17.17
CA SER A 77 -11.92 -12.64 17.70
C SER A 77 -12.30 -12.98 18.62
N PRO A 78 -12.43 -13.64 19.01
CA PRO A 78 -12.81 -14.03 19.82
C PRO A 78 -12.22 -14.35 20.55
N GLY A 79 -12.11 -14.32 20.75
CA GLY A 79 -11.61 -14.73 21.69
C GLY A 79 -11.46 -15.10 21.82
#